data_f9d78ace833b3494779d582f011e17e1
#
_entry.id   f9d78ace833b3494779d582f011e17e1
#
_cell.length_a   1.000
_cell.length_b   1.000
_cell.length_c   1.000
_cell.angle_alpha   90.00
_cell.angle_beta   90.00
_cell.angle_gamma   90.00
#
_symmetry.space_group_name_H-M   'P 1'
#
loop_
_entity.id
_entity.type
_entity.pdbx_description
1 polymer ?
#
loop_
_entity_poly.entity_id
_entity_poly.type
_entity_poly.pdbx_seq_one_letter_code
_entity_poly.pdbx_strand_id
1 'polypeptide(L)'
;MRTAEIARKTNETDIRLSLNLDGRGESQIRTGVGFLDHMLTLLARHGGLDLDVTCHGDTQVDDHHSVEDIGIAMGDAFAQALGDKRGINRYASLHLPMDEALILCAVDISGRGGYYDSLEIHTEKIGTFDTQLVYEFMEGFA
;
A
#
# COMPACT_ATOMS: atom_id res chain seq x y z
N MET A 1 11.18 17.11 -6.09
CA MET A 1 10.17 16.08 -6.46
C MET A 1 10.53 14.79 -5.72
N ARG A 2 9.59 14.26 -4.94
CA ARG A 2 9.81 13.08 -4.08
C ARG A 2 9.34 11.84 -4.84
N THR A 3 10.26 11.19 -5.53
CA THR A 3 9.98 10.05 -6.40
C THR A 3 10.81 8.83 -6.01
N ALA A 4 10.29 7.65 -6.33
CA ALA A 4 10.99 6.38 -6.15
C ALA A 4 10.65 5.41 -7.26
N GLU A 5 11.59 4.52 -7.55
CA GLU A 5 11.42 3.39 -8.45
C GLU A 5 11.92 2.13 -7.75
N ILE A 6 11.06 1.13 -7.60
CA ILE A 6 11.39 -0.14 -6.97
C ILE A 6 11.22 -1.28 -7.97
N ALA A 7 12.22 -2.14 -8.00
CA ALA A 7 12.14 -3.44 -8.65
C ALA A 7 12.44 -4.52 -7.59
N ARG A 8 11.45 -5.33 -7.25
CA ARG A 8 11.56 -6.42 -6.28
C ARG A 8 11.22 -7.74 -6.96
N LYS A 9 12.13 -8.68 -6.87
CA LYS A 9 11.94 -10.02 -7.41
C LYS A 9 12.29 -11.07 -6.37
N THR A 10 11.35 -11.98 -6.14
CA THR A 10 11.52 -13.19 -5.32
C THR A 10 11.31 -14.44 -6.20
N ASN A 11 11.22 -15.62 -5.61
CA ASN A 11 10.79 -16.81 -6.34
C ASN A 11 9.30 -16.80 -6.68
N GLU A 12 8.51 -16.07 -5.90
CA GLU A 12 7.05 -16.04 -5.96
C GLU A 12 6.51 -14.81 -6.71
N THR A 13 7.24 -13.69 -6.71
CA THR A 13 6.76 -12.41 -7.26
C THR A 13 7.82 -11.70 -8.10
N ASP A 14 7.37 -10.93 -9.10
CA ASP A 14 8.17 -9.97 -9.86
C ASP A 14 7.41 -8.64 -9.90
N ILE A 15 7.90 -7.64 -9.16
CA ILE A 15 7.23 -6.36 -8.91
C ILE A 15 8.06 -5.21 -9.50
N ARG A 16 7.36 -4.31 -10.19
CA ARG A 16 7.86 -3.00 -10.59
C ARG A 16 6.89 -1.95 -10.08
N LEU A 17 7.45 -0.94 -9.40
CA LEU A 17 6.68 0.11 -8.79
C LEU A 17 7.36 1.46 -9.02
N SER A 18 6.57 2.45 -9.44
CA SER A 18 6.97 3.86 -9.53
C SER A 18 6.04 4.69 -8.65
N LEU A 19 6.62 5.56 -7.84
CA LEU A 19 5.91 6.44 -6.90
C LEU A 19 6.36 7.88 -7.08
N ASN A 20 5.39 8.80 -7.13
CA ASN A 20 5.61 10.24 -7.02
C ASN A 20 4.70 10.80 -5.92
N LEU A 21 5.27 11.20 -4.79
CA LEU A 21 4.53 11.78 -3.65
C LEU A 21 4.02 13.19 -3.94
N ASP A 22 4.57 13.87 -4.95
CA ASP A 22 4.17 15.21 -5.39
C ASP A 22 3.30 15.13 -6.66
N GLY A 23 2.50 14.05 -6.79
CA GLY A 23 1.69 13.71 -7.95
C GLY A 23 0.34 14.44 -8.00
N ARG A 24 -0.56 13.88 -8.85
CA ARG A 24 -1.91 14.42 -9.09
C ARG A 24 -3.01 13.37 -8.91
N GLY A 25 -2.66 12.18 -8.43
CA GLY A 25 -3.59 11.06 -8.27
C GLY A 25 -3.72 10.20 -9.52
N GLU A 26 -2.72 10.19 -10.40
CA GLU A 26 -2.70 9.31 -11.57
C GLU A 26 -2.16 7.93 -11.18
N SER A 27 -2.72 6.87 -11.76
CA SER A 27 -2.27 5.52 -11.43
C SER A 27 -2.46 4.51 -12.55
N GLN A 28 -1.55 3.53 -12.61
CA GLN A 28 -1.66 2.33 -13.44
C GLN A 28 -1.34 1.11 -12.58
N ILE A 29 -2.37 0.42 -12.11
CA ILE A 29 -2.23 -0.66 -11.14
C ILE A 29 -2.60 -1.99 -11.79
N ARG A 30 -1.71 -2.97 -11.75
CA ARG A 30 -1.88 -4.32 -12.29
C ARG A 30 -1.18 -5.32 -11.39
N THR A 31 -1.82 -5.67 -10.27
CA THR A 31 -1.24 -6.61 -9.28
C THR A 31 -1.64 -8.06 -9.52
N GLY A 32 -2.69 -8.29 -10.30
CA GLY A 32 -3.34 -9.61 -10.42
C GLY A 32 -4.38 -9.87 -9.33
N VAL A 33 -4.54 -8.97 -8.36
CA VAL A 33 -5.49 -9.06 -7.25
C VAL A 33 -6.46 -7.88 -7.35
N GLY A 34 -7.68 -8.13 -7.86
CA GLY A 34 -8.62 -7.07 -8.24
C GLY A 34 -8.98 -6.10 -7.12
N PHE A 35 -9.19 -6.60 -5.90
CA PHE A 35 -9.48 -5.73 -4.74
C PHE A 35 -8.29 -4.85 -4.38
N LEU A 36 -7.07 -5.38 -4.42
CA LEU A 36 -5.85 -4.60 -4.18
C LEU A 36 -5.66 -3.52 -5.25
N ASP A 37 -5.88 -3.84 -6.53
CA ASP A 37 -5.83 -2.87 -7.63
C ASP A 37 -6.76 -1.69 -7.36
N HIS A 38 -7.99 -1.97 -6.93
CA HIS A 38 -8.96 -0.94 -6.57
C HIS A 38 -8.49 -0.09 -5.39
N MET A 39 -8.02 -0.70 -4.32
CA MET A 39 -7.57 0.01 -3.11
C MET A 39 -6.35 0.89 -3.38
N LEU A 40 -5.38 0.42 -4.15
CA LEU A 40 -4.20 1.22 -4.52
C LEU A 40 -4.55 2.37 -5.46
N THR A 41 -5.53 2.18 -6.35
CA THR A 41 -6.06 3.25 -7.20
C THR A 41 -6.71 4.34 -6.35
N LEU A 42 -7.51 3.96 -5.32
CA LEU A 42 -8.09 4.91 -4.38
C LEU A 42 -7.02 5.64 -3.55
N LEU A 43 -6.00 4.92 -3.09
CA LEU A 43 -4.86 5.51 -2.37
C LEU A 43 -4.18 6.59 -3.22
N ALA A 44 -3.85 6.29 -4.47
CA ALA A 44 -3.25 7.26 -5.39
C ALA A 44 -4.17 8.48 -5.58
N ARG A 45 -5.44 8.24 -5.89
CA ARG A 45 -6.42 9.29 -6.18
C ARG A 45 -6.66 10.22 -5.01
N HIS A 46 -6.93 9.67 -3.83
CA HIS A 46 -7.27 10.45 -2.64
C HIS A 46 -6.03 11.00 -1.91
N GLY A 47 -4.90 10.30 -2.01
CA GLY A 47 -3.62 10.78 -1.50
C GLY A 47 -2.95 11.85 -2.38
N GLY A 48 -3.42 12.02 -3.62
CA GLY A 48 -2.84 12.97 -4.57
C GLY A 48 -1.42 12.59 -5.02
N LEU A 49 -1.08 11.31 -4.93
CA LEU A 49 0.21 10.77 -5.38
C LEU A 49 0.04 10.05 -6.73
N ASP A 50 1.09 9.98 -7.54
CA ASP A 50 1.06 9.13 -8.72
C ASP A 50 1.70 7.78 -8.39
N LEU A 51 1.05 6.70 -8.83
CA LEU A 51 1.45 5.34 -8.47
C LEU A 51 1.25 4.36 -9.64
N ASP A 52 2.34 3.79 -10.12
CA ASP A 52 2.28 2.69 -11.07
C ASP A 52 2.81 1.42 -10.40
N VAL A 53 2.03 0.33 -10.45
CA VAL A 53 2.40 -0.97 -9.89
C VAL A 53 2.09 -2.06 -10.89
N THR A 54 3.09 -2.88 -11.17
CA THR A 54 2.90 -4.15 -11.90
C THR A 54 3.48 -5.27 -11.06
N CYS A 55 2.70 -6.32 -10.85
CA CYS A 55 3.14 -7.53 -10.16
C CYS A 55 2.77 -8.76 -10.99
N HIS A 56 3.72 -9.67 -11.15
CA HIS A 56 3.53 -11.03 -11.64
C HIS A 56 3.82 -11.98 -10.48
N GLY A 57 2.78 -12.40 -9.78
CA GLY A 57 2.88 -13.27 -8.62
C GLY A 57 2.28 -14.65 -8.87
N ASP A 58 2.47 -15.54 -7.92
CA ASP A 58 1.98 -16.93 -7.90
C ASP A 58 0.52 -17.03 -7.45
N THR A 59 -0.37 -16.21 -8.02
CA THR A 59 -1.80 -16.12 -7.65
C THR A 59 -2.56 -17.44 -7.84
N GLN A 60 -1.97 -18.43 -8.54
CA GLN A 60 -2.50 -19.80 -8.60
C GLN A 60 -2.38 -20.54 -7.25
N VAL A 61 -1.50 -20.08 -6.34
CA VAL A 61 -1.43 -20.57 -4.96
C VAL A 61 -2.46 -19.84 -4.12
N ASP A 62 -2.27 -18.56 -3.93
CA ASP A 62 -3.18 -17.57 -3.35
C ASP A 62 -2.65 -16.15 -3.61
N ASP A 63 -3.29 -15.15 -3.00
CA ASP A 63 -2.89 -13.75 -3.18
C ASP A 63 -1.82 -13.28 -2.15
N HIS A 64 -1.43 -14.12 -1.19
CA HIS A 64 -0.61 -13.74 -0.03
C HIS A 64 0.72 -13.12 -0.42
N HIS A 65 1.55 -13.85 -1.18
CA HIS A 65 2.87 -13.38 -1.57
C HIS A 65 2.82 -12.07 -2.36
N SER A 66 1.85 -11.94 -3.27
CA SER A 66 1.67 -10.71 -4.05
C SER A 66 1.31 -9.53 -3.17
N VAL A 67 0.37 -9.70 -2.23
CA VAL A 67 -0.12 -8.63 -1.35
C VAL A 67 0.98 -8.19 -0.38
N GLU A 68 1.66 -9.12 0.29
CA GLU A 68 2.76 -8.84 1.21
C GLU A 68 3.92 -8.14 0.51
N ASP A 69 4.42 -8.71 -0.59
CA ASP A 69 5.56 -8.19 -1.32
C ASP A 69 5.29 -6.80 -1.94
N ILE A 70 4.05 -6.52 -2.37
CA ILE A 70 3.65 -5.17 -2.81
C ILE A 70 3.66 -4.21 -1.61
N GLY A 71 3.19 -4.63 -0.44
CA GLY A 71 3.29 -3.85 0.80
C GLY A 71 4.73 -3.44 1.08
N ILE A 72 5.66 -4.40 1.08
CA ILE A 72 7.10 -4.16 1.28
C ILE A 72 7.65 -3.19 0.21
N ALA A 73 7.37 -3.45 -1.07
CA ALA A 73 7.85 -2.60 -2.16
C ALA A 73 7.32 -1.16 -2.05
N MET A 74 6.08 -0.99 -1.60
CA MET A 74 5.50 0.33 -1.34
C MET A 74 6.18 1.03 -0.15
N GLY A 75 6.43 0.33 0.95
CA GLY A 75 7.17 0.86 2.09
C GLY A 75 8.56 1.36 1.69
N ASP A 76 9.30 0.55 0.93
CA ASP A 76 10.60 0.91 0.37
C ASP A 76 10.51 2.15 -0.54
N ALA A 77 9.47 2.23 -1.40
CA ALA A 77 9.26 3.37 -2.27
C ALA A 77 8.97 4.66 -1.49
N PHE A 78 8.13 4.60 -0.46
CA PHE A 78 7.88 5.74 0.41
C PHE A 78 9.15 6.17 1.15
N ALA A 79 9.91 5.24 1.72
CA ALA A 79 11.16 5.53 2.40
C ALA A 79 12.18 6.20 1.45
N GLN A 80 12.33 5.68 0.22
CA GLN A 80 13.20 6.25 -0.79
C GLN A 80 12.75 7.65 -1.23
N ALA A 81 11.46 7.84 -1.50
CA ALA A 81 10.92 9.13 -1.93
C ALA A 81 11.00 10.21 -0.84
N LEU A 82 10.86 9.84 0.44
CA LEU A 82 10.96 10.75 1.58
C LEU A 82 12.41 11.13 1.91
N GLY A 83 13.38 10.30 1.52
CA GLY A 83 14.79 10.57 1.73
C GLY A 83 15.15 10.83 3.20
N ASP A 84 15.77 11.97 3.48
CA ASP A 84 16.16 12.36 4.83
C ASP A 84 15.01 12.88 5.71
N LYS A 85 13.80 12.86 5.20
CA LYS A 85 12.56 13.29 5.86
C LYS A 85 12.52 14.74 6.31
N ARG A 86 13.39 15.60 5.76
CA ARG A 86 13.38 17.04 6.09
C ARG A 86 12.17 17.73 5.49
N GLY A 87 11.57 18.61 6.28
CA GLY A 87 10.45 19.45 5.84
C GLY A 87 9.11 18.73 5.69
N ILE A 88 9.00 17.46 6.11
CA ILE A 88 7.72 16.74 6.17
C ILE A 88 6.97 17.01 7.47
N ASN A 89 5.66 16.88 7.43
CA ASN A 89 4.87 16.67 8.64
C ASN A 89 5.05 15.21 9.10
N ARG A 90 5.73 15.01 10.21
CA ARG A 90 6.11 13.69 10.69
C ARG A 90 4.91 12.80 11.01
N TYR A 91 3.87 13.35 11.62
CA TYR A 91 2.69 12.60 12.03
C TYR A 91 1.39 13.35 11.74
N ALA A 92 0.36 12.57 11.48
CA ALA A 92 -1.00 13.05 11.27
C ALA A 92 -2.01 11.98 11.67
N SER A 93 -3.24 12.39 11.90
CA SER A 93 -4.37 11.47 12.07
C SER A 93 -5.60 12.01 11.36
N LEU A 94 -6.46 11.09 10.92
CA LEU A 94 -7.69 11.41 10.20
C LEU A 94 -8.80 10.45 10.65
N HIS A 95 -9.99 10.99 10.86
CA HIS A 95 -11.23 10.21 10.87
C HIS A 95 -11.87 10.30 9.51
N LEU A 96 -12.12 9.17 8.87
CA LEU A 96 -12.75 9.10 7.56
C LEU A 96 -14.07 8.35 7.65
N PRO A 97 -15.23 9.05 7.47
CA PRO A 97 -16.52 8.39 7.43
C PRO A 97 -16.87 7.98 6.00
N MET A 98 -17.58 6.87 5.88
CA MET A 98 -18.25 6.43 4.66
C MET A 98 -19.49 5.61 5.07
N ASP A 99 -20.67 6.13 4.82
CA ASP A 99 -21.95 5.56 5.27
C ASP A 99 -21.91 5.22 6.78
N GLU A 100 -22.08 3.96 7.17
CA GLU A 100 -22.01 3.50 8.55
C GLU A 100 -20.58 3.25 9.04
N ALA A 101 -19.60 3.25 8.15
CA ALA A 101 -18.20 3.00 8.52
C ALA A 101 -17.50 4.28 8.96
N LEU A 102 -16.71 4.19 10.00
CA LEU A 102 -15.81 5.25 10.45
C LEU A 102 -14.43 4.65 10.75
N ILE A 103 -13.41 5.14 10.04
CA ILE A 103 -12.04 4.71 10.24
C ILE A 103 -11.22 5.84 10.87
N LEU A 104 -10.47 5.50 11.92
CA LEU A 104 -9.37 6.31 12.41
C LEU A 104 -8.07 5.76 11.81
N CYS A 105 -7.31 6.62 11.13
CA CYS A 105 -5.96 6.32 10.70
C CYS A 105 -5.00 7.33 11.32
N ALA A 106 -3.93 6.85 11.95
CA ALA A 106 -2.86 7.68 12.49
C ALA A 106 -1.51 7.17 11.97
N VAL A 107 -0.67 8.08 11.50
CA VAL A 107 0.64 7.76 10.93
C VAL A 107 1.72 8.59 11.62
N ASP A 108 2.83 7.94 12.00
CA ASP A 108 4.06 8.58 12.46
C ASP A 108 5.25 8.10 11.61
N ILE A 109 5.80 8.96 10.78
CA ILE A 109 6.96 8.67 9.92
C ILE A 109 8.25 8.79 10.75
N SER A 110 8.37 7.94 11.78
CA SER A 110 9.47 8.00 12.75
C SER A 110 10.76 7.33 12.26
N GLY A 111 10.68 6.47 11.25
CA GLY A 111 11.78 5.58 10.81
C GLY A 111 11.93 4.33 11.67
N ARG A 112 10.95 4.03 12.52
CA ARG A 112 10.80 2.76 13.24
C ARG A 112 9.50 2.13 12.77
N GLY A 113 9.61 1.10 11.93
CA GLY A 113 8.46 0.40 11.37
C GLY A 113 7.59 -0.26 12.45
N GLY A 114 6.30 -0.36 12.18
CA GLY A 114 5.34 -1.07 13.00
C GLY A 114 3.91 -0.73 12.62
N TYR A 115 3.08 -1.76 12.52
CA TYR A 115 1.66 -1.64 12.24
C TYR A 115 0.84 -2.10 13.44
N TYR A 116 -0.15 -1.32 13.82
CA TYR A 116 -1.02 -1.62 14.97
C TYR A 116 -2.46 -1.31 14.57
N ASP A 117 -3.35 -2.26 14.74
CA ASP A 117 -4.76 -2.08 14.43
C ASP A 117 -5.69 -2.70 15.48
N SER A 118 -6.96 -2.29 15.40
CA SER A 118 -8.10 -2.89 16.08
C SER A 118 -9.26 -3.12 15.09
N LEU A 119 -8.93 -3.43 13.85
CA LEU A 119 -9.92 -3.66 12.80
C LEU A 119 -10.70 -4.95 13.08
N GLU A 120 -12.03 -4.86 13.02
CA GLU A 120 -12.92 -6.01 13.06
C GLU A 120 -13.54 -6.20 11.67
N ILE A 121 -12.91 -7.05 10.86
CA ILE A 121 -13.39 -7.37 9.50
C ILE A 121 -14.12 -8.70 9.56
N HIS A 122 -15.45 -8.68 9.45
CA HIS A 122 -16.28 -9.89 9.57
C HIS A 122 -16.41 -10.69 8.27
N THR A 123 -16.11 -10.08 7.13
CA THR A 123 -16.12 -10.73 5.83
C THR A 123 -14.79 -11.44 5.60
N GLU A 124 -14.82 -12.72 5.26
CA GLU A 124 -13.61 -13.51 5.05
C GLU A 124 -12.89 -13.15 3.74
N LYS A 125 -13.65 -12.86 2.68
CA LYS A 125 -13.11 -12.58 1.34
C LYS A 125 -13.82 -11.43 0.64
N ILE A 126 -13.06 -10.72 -0.21
CA ILE A 126 -13.56 -9.76 -1.18
C ILE A 126 -12.99 -10.16 -2.55
N GLY A 127 -13.82 -10.78 -3.40
CA GLY A 127 -13.33 -11.47 -4.60
C GLY A 127 -12.39 -12.61 -4.21
N THR A 128 -11.17 -12.63 -4.73
CA THR A 128 -10.12 -13.59 -4.35
C THR A 128 -9.34 -13.18 -3.11
N PHE A 129 -9.45 -11.92 -2.70
CA PHE A 129 -8.68 -11.32 -1.61
C PHE A 129 -9.19 -11.78 -0.24
N ASP A 130 -8.38 -12.52 0.51
CA ASP A 130 -8.63 -12.83 1.91
C ASP A 130 -8.44 -11.57 2.77
N THR A 131 -9.42 -11.25 3.62
CA THR A 131 -9.38 -10.00 4.39
C THR A 131 -8.27 -9.94 5.43
N GLN A 132 -7.74 -11.08 5.87
CA GLN A 132 -6.53 -11.15 6.69
C GLN A 132 -5.29 -10.53 6.00
N LEU A 133 -5.29 -10.48 4.66
CA LEU A 133 -4.19 -9.89 3.88
C LEU A 133 -4.10 -8.37 4.02
N VAL A 134 -5.10 -7.72 4.59
CA VAL A 134 -5.00 -6.31 5.01
C VAL A 134 -3.84 -6.15 6.01
N TYR A 135 -3.77 -7.05 7.00
CA TYR A 135 -2.67 -7.06 7.97
C TYR A 135 -1.32 -7.30 7.29
N GLU A 136 -1.22 -8.30 6.43
CA GLU A 136 0.04 -8.65 5.74
C GLU A 136 0.55 -7.49 4.87
N PHE A 137 -0.36 -6.81 4.15
CA PHE A 137 -0.01 -5.62 3.39
C PHE A 137 0.51 -4.49 4.29
N MET A 138 -0.22 -4.17 5.35
CA MET A 138 0.11 -3.05 6.23
C MET A 138 1.38 -3.30 7.04
N GLU A 139 1.60 -4.54 7.49
CA GLU A 139 2.83 -4.95 8.18
C GLU A 139 4.04 -4.88 7.23
N GLY A 140 3.88 -5.35 5.99
CA GLY A 140 4.92 -5.24 4.97
C GLY A 140 5.24 -3.79 4.59
N PHE A 141 4.23 -2.91 4.61
CA PHE A 141 4.39 -1.48 4.28
C PHE A 141 5.08 -0.69 5.41
N ALA A 142 4.84 -1.03 6.69
CA ALA A 142 5.33 -0.29 7.85
C ALA A 142 6.80 -0.56 8.18
#